data_14b26a9c85636dab688151c01ce2b451
#
_entry.id   14b26a9c85636dab688151c01ce2b451
#
_cell.length_a   1.000
_cell.length_b   1.000
_cell.length_c   1.000
_cell.angle_alpha   90.00
_cell.angle_beta   90.00
_cell.angle_gamma   90.00
#
_symmetry.space_group_name_H-M   'P 1'
#
loop_
_entity.id
_entity.type
_entity.pdbx_description
1 polymer ?
#
loop_
_entity_poly.entity_id
_entity_poly.type
_entity_poly.pdbx_seq_one_letter_code
_entity_poly.pdbx_strand_id
1 'polypeptide(L)'
;MKVALIGAGRIGRLHGIVMASQPDVDEVVVADVDPGRAAETAAVFGGRVAPSADEAMDGADAVIVAASTDAHADLVATAVERGLPTFCEKPLAFDLPQTVELVEKIERRGAVVQVGFQRRFDPAYREARRLVETGELGTVYLIRLIAHDHEPPPDAYIPVSGGLFRDSSIHDFDALRRVTGQEVDEVYAAGSVRGFPVFARYDDVDTGAAILQLADGTLGVLSQTRHDPLGYDIRMEIVGSRDSVTVGLGQRTPLRSLEPDAPAMSGPAWQTFLTRFETAYREELTTFLRVARGEIASPCTARDGLQAMRIAVAAGRSRSERRPVRPMDM
;
A
#
# COMPACT_ATOMS: atom_id res chain seq x y z
N MET A 1 -14.87 -12.22 17.69
CA MET A 1 -14.75 -12.61 16.26
C MET A 1 -13.61 -13.60 16.10
N LYS A 2 -13.79 -14.61 15.23
CA LYS A 2 -12.73 -15.49 14.75
C LYS A 2 -12.18 -14.96 13.42
N VAL A 3 -10.89 -14.68 13.35
CA VAL A 3 -10.24 -14.12 12.16
C VAL A 3 -9.30 -15.15 11.54
N ALA A 4 -9.47 -15.43 10.24
CA ALA A 4 -8.53 -16.23 9.48
C ALA A 4 -7.40 -15.35 8.94
N LEU A 5 -6.16 -15.66 9.25
CA LEU A 5 -4.96 -15.00 8.72
C LEU A 5 -4.26 -15.94 7.74
N ILE A 6 -4.30 -15.60 6.46
CA ILE A 6 -3.69 -16.36 5.38
C ILE A 6 -2.40 -15.68 4.92
N GLY A 7 -1.27 -16.34 5.18
CA GLY A 7 0.06 -15.77 4.98
C GLY A 7 0.69 -15.31 6.29
N ALA A 8 1.78 -15.97 6.68
CA ALA A 8 2.51 -15.78 7.93
C ALA A 8 3.89 -15.12 7.71
N GLY A 9 4.04 -14.39 6.60
CA GLY A 9 5.23 -13.60 6.32
C GLY A 9 5.36 -12.38 7.25
N ARG A 10 6.32 -11.50 6.94
CA ARG A 10 6.63 -10.32 7.76
C ARG A 10 5.40 -9.44 8.05
N ILE A 11 4.58 -9.17 7.03
CA ILE A 11 3.37 -8.34 7.18
C ILE A 11 2.23 -9.13 7.84
N GLY A 12 2.04 -10.39 7.47
CA GLY A 12 1.04 -11.25 8.11
C GLY A 12 1.27 -11.40 9.62
N ARG A 13 2.54 -11.55 10.05
CA ARG A 13 2.89 -11.57 11.47
C ARG A 13 2.49 -10.26 12.19
N LEU A 14 2.74 -9.10 11.57
CA LEU A 14 2.27 -7.81 12.09
C LEU A 14 0.75 -7.79 12.23
N HIS A 15 0.04 -8.22 11.19
CA HIS A 15 -1.43 -8.26 11.19
C HIS A 15 -1.97 -9.20 12.27
N GLY A 16 -1.36 -10.37 12.43
CA GLY A 16 -1.73 -11.32 13.51
C GLY A 16 -1.59 -10.72 14.90
N ILE A 17 -0.47 -10.03 15.16
CA ILE A 17 -0.24 -9.33 16.44
C ILE A 17 -1.30 -8.25 16.68
N VAL A 18 -1.59 -7.44 15.66
CA VAL A 18 -2.61 -6.38 15.78
C VAL A 18 -3.99 -7.00 16.02
N MET A 19 -4.38 -8.04 15.28
CA MET A 19 -5.67 -8.69 15.45
C MET A 19 -5.82 -9.31 16.84
N ALA A 20 -4.84 -10.07 17.30
CA ALA A 20 -4.87 -10.70 18.61
C ALA A 20 -4.91 -9.68 19.76
N SER A 21 -4.50 -8.44 19.53
CA SER A 21 -4.59 -7.35 20.52
C SER A 21 -5.96 -6.65 20.55
N GLN A 22 -6.87 -6.96 19.63
CA GLN A 22 -8.19 -6.33 19.57
C GLN A 22 -9.16 -7.00 20.55
N PRO A 23 -9.91 -6.24 21.35
CA PRO A 23 -10.81 -6.80 22.36
C PRO A 23 -11.96 -7.63 21.77
N ASP A 24 -12.32 -7.39 20.52
CA ASP A 24 -13.43 -8.04 19.82
C ASP A 24 -12.99 -9.28 19.03
N VAL A 25 -11.70 -9.66 19.08
CA VAL A 25 -11.15 -10.84 18.41
C VAL A 25 -10.89 -11.92 19.45
N ASP A 26 -11.64 -13.01 19.36
CA ASP A 26 -11.55 -14.16 20.28
C ASP A 26 -10.45 -15.13 19.84
N GLU A 27 -10.26 -15.29 18.53
CA GLU A 27 -9.30 -16.23 17.96
C GLU A 27 -8.73 -15.72 16.63
N VAL A 28 -7.41 -15.87 16.45
CA VAL A 28 -6.75 -15.73 15.15
C VAL A 28 -6.25 -17.10 14.70
N VAL A 29 -6.73 -17.56 13.54
CA VAL A 29 -6.35 -18.84 12.93
C VAL A 29 -5.40 -18.59 11.77
N VAL A 30 -4.18 -19.08 11.88
CA VAL A 30 -3.09 -18.81 10.92
C VAL A 30 -2.94 -19.99 9.97
N ALA A 31 -2.88 -19.71 8.69
CA ALA A 31 -2.48 -20.66 7.65
C ALA A 31 -1.38 -20.07 6.76
N ASP A 32 -0.42 -20.86 6.38
CA ASP A 32 0.65 -20.54 5.44
C ASP A 32 1.03 -21.80 4.67
N VAL A 33 1.56 -21.65 3.45
CA VAL A 33 2.11 -22.77 2.66
C VAL A 33 3.31 -23.43 3.33
N ASP A 34 3.98 -22.70 4.22
CA ASP A 34 5.02 -23.19 5.12
C ASP A 34 4.43 -23.39 6.54
N PRO A 35 4.18 -24.65 6.97
CA PRO A 35 3.58 -24.91 8.27
C PRO A 35 4.47 -24.46 9.46
N GLY A 36 5.79 -24.46 9.29
CA GLY A 36 6.73 -23.96 10.29
C GLY A 36 6.55 -22.47 10.54
N ARG A 37 6.47 -21.70 9.45
CA ARG A 37 6.23 -20.25 9.50
C ARG A 37 4.86 -19.92 10.10
N ALA A 38 3.82 -20.70 9.76
CA ALA A 38 2.50 -20.56 10.39
C ALA A 38 2.57 -20.77 11.90
N ALA A 39 3.24 -21.83 12.34
CA ALA A 39 3.41 -22.16 13.76
C ALA A 39 4.22 -21.09 14.51
N GLU A 40 5.35 -20.65 13.97
CA GLU A 40 6.16 -19.59 14.55
C GLU A 40 5.37 -18.27 14.69
N THR A 41 4.61 -17.91 13.68
CA THR A 41 3.80 -16.69 13.69
C THR A 41 2.66 -16.79 14.69
N ALA A 42 1.92 -17.89 14.71
CA ALA A 42 0.83 -18.13 15.66
C ALA A 42 1.32 -18.09 17.12
N ALA A 43 2.48 -18.67 17.40
CA ALA A 43 3.07 -18.70 18.75
C ALA A 43 3.35 -17.30 19.32
N VAL A 44 3.58 -16.29 18.47
CA VAL A 44 3.88 -14.90 18.92
C VAL A 44 2.73 -14.27 19.67
N PHE A 45 1.50 -14.59 19.29
CA PHE A 45 0.29 -13.97 19.85
C PHE A 45 -0.74 -14.97 20.37
N GLY A 46 -0.35 -16.27 20.48
CA GLY A 46 -1.24 -17.31 20.98
C GLY A 46 -2.34 -17.73 20.02
N GLY A 47 -2.10 -17.57 18.70
CA GLY A 47 -3.05 -17.99 17.67
C GLY A 47 -3.07 -19.50 17.44
N ARG A 48 -4.10 -20.00 16.75
CA ARG A 48 -4.22 -21.40 16.32
C ARG A 48 -3.69 -21.56 14.89
N VAL A 49 -3.07 -22.69 14.59
CA VAL A 49 -2.62 -23.03 13.23
C VAL A 49 -3.67 -23.90 12.54
N ALA A 50 -3.96 -23.61 11.27
CA ALA A 50 -4.74 -24.47 10.38
C ALA A 50 -3.82 -25.04 9.28
N PRO A 51 -4.07 -26.28 8.81
CA PRO A 51 -3.27 -26.95 7.78
C PRO A 51 -3.39 -26.28 6.39
N SER A 52 -4.50 -25.56 6.14
CA SER A 52 -4.79 -24.93 4.86
C SER A 52 -5.55 -23.62 5.04
N ALA A 53 -5.54 -22.76 4.00
CA ALA A 53 -6.34 -21.55 3.94
C ALA A 53 -7.83 -21.87 4.07
N ASP A 54 -8.30 -22.94 3.42
CA ASP A 54 -9.69 -23.40 3.48
C ASP A 54 -10.12 -23.72 4.90
N GLU A 55 -9.31 -24.50 5.64
CA GLU A 55 -9.60 -24.84 7.02
C GLU A 55 -9.48 -23.65 7.99
N ALA A 56 -8.61 -22.68 7.68
CA ALA A 56 -8.55 -21.44 8.45
C ALA A 56 -9.82 -20.60 8.27
N MET A 57 -10.38 -20.57 7.08
CA MET A 57 -11.62 -19.86 6.74
C MET A 57 -12.88 -20.55 7.30
N ASP A 58 -12.83 -21.84 7.66
CA ASP A 58 -13.98 -22.57 8.17
C ASP A 58 -14.45 -22.00 9.52
N GLY A 59 -15.67 -21.47 9.51
CA GLY A 59 -16.28 -20.81 10.67
C GLY A 59 -15.58 -19.52 11.08
N ALA A 60 -14.81 -18.87 10.21
CA ALA A 60 -14.26 -17.54 10.44
C ALA A 60 -15.35 -16.47 10.21
N ASP A 61 -15.27 -15.36 10.94
CA ASP A 61 -16.12 -14.19 10.76
C ASP A 61 -15.50 -13.19 9.77
N ALA A 62 -14.18 -13.24 9.58
CA ALA A 62 -13.45 -12.37 8.65
C ALA A 62 -12.12 -13.03 8.22
N VAL A 63 -11.58 -12.57 7.09
CA VAL A 63 -10.33 -13.09 6.52
C VAL A 63 -9.33 -11.95 6.30
N ILE A 64 -8.07 -12.20 6.63
CA ILE A 64 -6.93 -11.35 6.26
C ILE A 64 -6.04 -12.14 5.30
N VAL A 65 -5.89 -11.64 4.08
CA VAL A 65 -5.00 -12.19 3.05
C VAL A 65 -3.73 -11.36 3.03
N ALA A 66 -2.64 -11.95 3.53
CA ALA A 66 -1.29 -11.39 3.61
C ALA A 66 -0.24 -12.37 3.05
N ALA A 67 -0.67 -13.20 2.12
CA ALA A 67 0.15 -14.19 1.40
C ALA A 67 1.05 -13.52 0.35
N SER A 68 1.69 -14.31 -0.51
CA SER A 68 2.35 -13.79 -1.70
C SER A 68 1.33 -13.26 -2.71
N THR A 69 1.71 -12.22 -3.47
CA THR A 69 0.81 -11.49 -4.37
C THR A 69 0.13 -12.39 -5.42
N ASP A 70 0.82 -13.41 -5.88
CA ASP A 70 0.29 -14.38 -6.84
C ASP A 70 -0.88 -15.21 -6.31
N ALA A 71 -0.97 -15.38 -4.98
CA ALA A 71 -2.07 -16.11 -4.34
C ALA A 71 -3.26 -15.20 -3.95
N HIS A 72 -3.11 -13.88 -4.00
CA HIS A 72 -4.15 -12.95 -3.51
C HIS A 72 -5.48 -13.15 -4.22
N ALA A 73 -5.49 -13.19 -5.56
CA ALA A 73 -6.72 -13.27 -6.33
C ALA A 73 -7.57 -14.50 -5.97
N ASP A 74 -6.93 -15.67 -5.89
CA ASP A 74 -7.63 -16.92 -5.59
C ASP A 74 -8.13 -16.97 -4.15
N LEU A 75 -7.31 -16.51 -3.20
CA LEU A 75 -7.69 -16.47 -1.78
C LEU A 75 -8.85 -15.50 -1.53
N VAL A 76 -8.80 -14.29 -2.12
CA VAL A 76 -9.88 -13.32 -2.02
C VAL A 76 -11.15 -13.86 -2.71
N ALA A 77 -11.01 -14.46 -3.90
CA ALA A 77 -12.14 -15.06 -4.60
C ALA A 77 -12.82 -16.15 -3.77
N THR A 78 -12.06 -17.01 -3.10
CA THR A 78 -12.56 -18.05 -2.20
C THR A 78 -13.30 -17.45 -1.00
N ALA A 79 -12.72 -16.43 -0.36
CA ALA A 79 -13.35 -15.73 0.76
C ALA A 79 -14.68 -15.04 0.33
N VAL A 80 -14.69 -14.40 -0.84
CA VAL A 80 -15.89 -13.77 -1.43
C VAL A 80 -16.98 -14.80 -1.72
N GLU A 81 -16.64 -15.99 -2.22
CA GLU A 81 -17.60 -17.09 -2.46
C GLU A 81 -18.21 -17.60 -1.17
N ARG A 82 -17.47 -17.60 -0.08
CA ARG A 82 -17.92 -17.96 1.27
C ARG A 82 -18.69 -16.83 1.98
N GLY A 83 -18.77 -15.63 1.37
CA GLY A 83 -19.44 -14.47 1.94
C GLY A 83 -18.67 -13.83 3.12
N LEU A 84 -17.37 -14.08 3.23
CA LEU A 84 -16.53 -13.58 4.32
C LEU A 84 -16.02 -12.17 4.03
N PRO A 85 -16.21 -11.19 4.93
CA PRO A 85 -15.53 -9.92 4.88
C PRO A 85 -14.01 -10.13 4.81
N THR A 86 -13.35 -9.49 3.85
CA THR A 86 -11.96 -9.79 3.53
C THR A 86 -11.11 -8.53 3.54
N PHE A 87 -10.01 -8.54 4.29
CA PHE A 87 -8.88 -7.63 4.11
C PHE A 87 -7.86 -8.30 3.21
N CYS A 88 -7.37 -7.59 2.20
CA CYS A 88 -6.31 -8.10 1.33
C CYS A 88 -5.18 -7.08 1.25
N GLU A 89 -3.94 -7.53 1.50
CA GLU A 89 -2.75 -6.72 1.24
C GLU A 89 -2.67 -6.30 -0.23
N LYS A 90 -2.02 -5.16 -0.45
CA LYS A 90 -1.74 -4.68 -1.81
C LYS A 90 -0.60 -5.48 -2.48
N PRO A 91 -0.62 -5.57 -3.81
CA PRO A 91 -1.73 -5.30 -4.73
C PRO A 91 -2.79 -6.38 -4.63
N LEU A 92 -4.02 -6.06 -5.01
CA LEU A 92 -5.17 -6.97 -4.90
C LEU A 92 -5.01 -8.26 -5.73
N ALA A 93 -4.27 -8.19 -6.84
CA ALA A 93 -3.87 -9.34 -7.66
C ALA A 93 -2.51 -9.08 -8.32
N PHE A 94 -1.92 -10.10 -8.94
CA PHE A 94 -0.58 -10.01 -9.52
C PHE A 94 -0.51 -9.06 -10.73
N ASP A 95 -1.52 -9.05 -11.57
CA ASP A 95 -1.58 -8.20 -12.77
C ASP A 95 -2.92 -7.48 -12.93
N LEU A 96 -3.00 -6.60 -13.91
CA LEU A 96 -4.19 -5.80 -14.14
C LEU A 96 -5.40 -6.63 -14.63
N PRO A 97 -5.28 -7.59 -15.58
CA PRO A 97 -6.40 -8.43 -15.98
C PRO A 97 -7.02 -9.20 -14.80
N GLN A 98 -6.21 -9.85 -13.97
CA GLN A 98 -6.67 -10.54 -12.77
C GLN A 98 -7.33 -9.57 -11.78
N THR A 99 -6.76 -8.36 -11.63
CA THR A 99 -7.33 -7.33 -10.75
C THR A 99 -8.72 -6.91 -11.24
N VAL A 100 -8.90 -6.69 -12.55
CA VAL A 100 -10.20 -6.34 -13.15
C VAL A 100 -11.23 -7.44 -12.90
N GLU A 101 -10.89 -8.69 -13.23
CA GLU A 101 -11.77 -9.84 -13.05
C GLU A 101 -12.21 -10.02 -11.59
N LEU A 102 -11.24 -9.89 -10.65
CA LEU A 102 -11.51 -10.02 -9.23
C LEU A 102 -12.42 -8.88 -8.72
N VAL A 103 -12.17 -7.63 -9.14
CA VAL A 103 -13.01 -6.49 -8.75
C VAL A 103 -14.44 -6.66 -9.27
N GLU A 104 -14.61 -7.06 -10.52
CA GLU A 104 -15.93 -7.36 -11.07
C GLU A 104 -16.65 -8.48 -10.30
N LYS A 105 -15.93 -9.53 -9.89
CA LYS A 105 -16.48 -10.61 -9.06
C LYS A 105 -16.94 -10.09 -7.70
N ILE A 106 -16.11 -9.27 -7.02
CA ILE A 106 -16.42 -8.65 -5.74
C ILE A 106 -17.68 -7.79 -5.85
N GLU A 107 -17.77 -6.95 -6.88
CA GLU A 107 -18.91 -6.05 -7.10
C GLU A 107 -20.20 -6.81 -7.45
N ARG A 108 -20.14 -7.80 -8.34
CA ARG A 108 -21.29 -8.64 -8.69
C ARG A 108 -21.87 -9.38 -7.47
N ARG A 109 -21.01 -9.75 -6.51
CA ARG A 109 -21.42 -10.42 -5.26
C ARG A 109 -21.85 -9.46 -4.16
N GLY A 110 -21.60 -8.16 -4.32
CA GLY A 110 -21.76 -7.18 -3.23
C GLY A 110 -20.87 -7.50 -2.03
N ALA A 111 -19.72 -8.13 -2.28
CA ALA A 111 -18.85 -8.62 -1.22
C ALA A 111 -18.05 -7.49 -0.57
N VAL A 112 -17.79 -7.64 0.73
CA VAL A 112 -17.03 -6.67 1.53
C VAL A 112 -15.55 -6.99 1.43
N VAL A 113 -14.81 -6.14 0.73
CA VAL A 113 -13.34 -6.24 0.62
C VAL A 113 -12.70 -4.89 0.93
N GLN A 114 -11.70 -4.90 1.82
CA GLN A 114 -10.82 -3.77 2.10
C GLN A 114 -9.41 -4.08 1.61
N VAL A 115 -8.82 -3.16 0.85
CA VAL A 115 -7.43 -3.31 0.36
C VAL A 115 -6.46 -2.61 1.30
N GLY A 116 -5.31 -3.23 1.54
CA GLY A 116 -4.27 -2.78 2.46
C GLY A 116 -3.44 -1.61 1.93
N PHE A 117 -3.99 -0.40 1.90
CA PHE A 117 -3.26 0.84 1.67
C PHE A 117 -3.15 1.62 2.97
N GLN A 118 -2.21 1.22 3.82
CA GLN A 118 -2.02 1.75 5.18
C GLN A 118 -1.89 3.27 5.26
N ARG A 119 -1.37 3.95 4.21
CA ARG A 119 -1.22 5.42 4.20
C ARG A 119 -2.56 6.15 4.33
N ARG A 120 -3.68 5.53 3.93
CA ARG A 120 -5.03 6.07 4.13
C ARG A 120 -5.41 6.22 5.59
N PHE A 121 -4.73 5.49 6.48
CA PHE A 121 -4.99 5.43 7.92
C PHE A 121 -3.92 6.18 8.73
N ASP A 122 -2.87 6.69 8.09
CA ASP A 122 -1.86 7.54 8.73
C ASP A 122 -2.49 8.90 9.10
N PRO A 123 -2.32 9.37 10.34
CA PRO A 123 -2.95 10.61 10.80
C PRO A 123 -2.61 11.83 9.95
N ALA A 124 -1.35 11.94 9.47
CA ALA A 124 -0.92 13.09 8.68
C ALA A 124 -1.51 13.06 7.26
N TYR A 125 -1.64 11.88 6.63
CA TYR A 125 -2.34 11.75 5.35
C TYR A 125 -3.85 12.04 5.49
N ARG A 126 -4.46 11.64 6.60
CA ARG A 126 -5.88 11.95 6.89
C ARG A 126 -6.08 13.45 7.06
N GLU A 127 -5.17 14.13 7.76
CA GLU A 127 -5.24 15.58 7.93
C GLU A 127 -4.98 16.31 6.60
N ALA A 128 -4.00 15.89 5.80
CA ALA A 128 -3.78 16.44 4.47
C ALA A 128 -5.03 16.36 3.59
N ARG A 129 -5.71 15.19 3.60
CA ARG A 129 -7.00 15.04 2.92
C ARG A 129 -8.05 16.02 3.44
N ARG A 130 -8.22 16.14 4.76
CA ARG A 130 -9.19 17.07 5.36
C ARG A 130 -8.95 18.50 4.89
N LEU A 131 -7.70 18.95 4.89
CA LEU A 131 -7.33 20.31 4.45
C LEU A 131 -7.66 20.56 2.96
N VAL A 132 -7.50 19.55 2.12
CA VAL A 132 -7.90 19.62 0.70
C VAL A 132 -9.42 19.64 0.58
N GLU A 133 -10.13 18.72 1.24
CA GLU A 133 -11.60 18.59 1.18
C GLU A 133 -12.32 19.82 1.72
N THR A 134 -11.80 20.46 2.76
CA THR A 134 -12.38 21.70 3.34
C THR A 134 -11.98 22.95 2.58
N GLY A 135 -11.07 22.85 1.60
CA GLY A 135 -10.57 23.98 0.82
C GLY A 135 -9.66 24.93 1.61
N GLU A 136 -9.15 24.52 2.77
CA GLU A 136 -8.24 25.34 3.57
C GLU A 136 -6.94 25.65 2.83
N LEU A 137 -6.45 24.73 1.99
CA LEU A 137 -5.29 24.96 1.14
C LEU A 137 -5.60 25.82 -0.10
N GLY A 138 -6.86 26.11 -0.38
CA GLY A 138 -7.31 26.77 -1.60
C GLY A 138 -7.23 25.84 -2.80
N THR A 139 -6.88 26.40 -3.99
CA THR A 139 -6.62 25.60 -5.18
C THR A 139 -5.28 24.90 -5.06
N VAL A 140 -5.28 23.59 -5.15
CA VAL A 140 -4.03 22.80 -5.14
C VAL A 140 -3.36 22.93 -6.52
N TYR A 141 -2.11 23.34 -6.54
CA TYR A 141 -1.33 23.51 -7.77
C TYR A 141 -0.46 22.30 -8.10
N LEU A 142 0.25 21.82 -7.06
CA LEU A 142 1.31 20.83 -7.23
C LEU A 142 1.38 19.93 -5.99
N ILE A 143 1.56 18.64 -6.22
CA ILE A 143 1.85 17.65 -5.18
C ILE A 143 3.17 16.97 -5.51
N ARG A 144 4.10 16.94 -4.54
CA ARG A 144 5.34 16.18 -4.66
C ARG A 144 5.27 14.94 -3.76
N LEU A 145 5.57 13.79 -4.35
CA LEU A 145 5.61 12.49 -3.70
C LEU A 145 7.05 12.01 -3.66
N ILE A 146 7.54 11.69 -2.48
CA ILE A 146 8.86 11.13 -2.25
C ILE A 146 8.68 9.75 -1.63
N ALA A 147 9.26 8.72 -2.25
CA ALA A 147 9.22 7.37 -1.76
C ALA A 147 10.57 6.68 -2.00
N HIS A 148 11.43 6.76 -1.00
CA HIS A 148 12.78 6.20 -1.03
C HIS A 148 12.89 5.09 0.01
N ASP A 149 13.15 3.86 -0.46
CA ASP A 149 13.43 2.73 0.41
C ASP A 149 14.80 2.89 1.06
N HIS A 150 14.97 2.43 2.30
CA HIS A 150 16.28 2.45 2.97
C HIS A 150 17.23 1.42 2.33
N GLU A 151 16.72 0.24 2.03
CA GLU A 151 17.46 -0.84 1.38
C GLU A 151 16.64 -1.45 0.25
N PRO A 152 17.30 -1.92 -0.82
CA PRO A 152 16.60 -2.62 -1.90
C PRO A 152 15.99 -3.94 -1.40
N PRO A 153 14.94 -4.43 -2.04
CA PRO A 153 14.41 -5.75 -1.73
C PRO A 153 15.46 -6.85 -2.05
N PRO A 154 15.35 -8.03 -1.42
CA PRO A 154 16.20 -9.18 -1.77
C PRO A 154 16.12 -9.51 -3.27
N ASP A 155 17.23 -9.90 -3.87
CA ASP A 155 17.33 -10.20 -5.32
C ASP A 155 16.26 -11.18 -5.79
N ALA A 156 15.92 -12.20 -4.98
CA ALA A 156 14.88 -13.18 -5.30
C ALA A 156 13.46 -12.60 -5.37
N TYR A 157 13.23 -11.42 -4.77
CA TYR A 157 11.91 -10.76 -4.79
C TYR A 157 11.71 -9.90 -6.06
N ILE A 158 12.78 -9.38 -6.66
CA ILE A 158 12.70 -8.46 -7.80
C ILE A 158 11.86 -9.04 -8.95
N PRO A 159 12.10 -10.29 -9.44
CA PRO A 159 11.34 -10.84 -10.57
C PRO A 159 9.85 -11.05 -10.29
N VAL A 160 9.45 -11.18 -9.02
CA VAL A 160 8.06 -11.43 -8.62
C VAL A 160 7.37 -10.18 -8.06
N SER A 161 8.10 -9.06 -7.93
CA SER A 161 7.58 -7.80 -7.38
C SER A 161 6.59 -7.09 -8.31
N GLY A 162 6.75 -7.30 -9.61
CA GLY A 162 6.03 -6.54 -10.64
C GLY A 162 6.67 -5.22 -11.02
N GLY A 163 7.85 -4.91 -10.48
CA GLY A 163 8.66 -3.73 -10.77
C GLY A 163 8.34 -2.53 -9.91
N LEU A 164 9.22 -1.52 -9.97
CA LEU A 164 9.24 -0.35 -9.10
C LEU A 164 7.86 0.32 -8.95
N PHE A 165 7.16 0.58 -10.07
CA PHE A 165 5.90 1.32 -10.05
C PHE A 165 4.73 0.51 -9.48
N ARG A 166 4.68 -0.82 -9.72
CA ARG A 166 3.61 -1.67 -9.19
C ARG A 166 3.83 -2.10 -7.74
N ASP A 167 5.08 -2.33 -7.35
CA ASP A 167 5.39 -2.77 -6.00
C ASP A 167 5.39 -1.62 -4.99
N SER A 168 6.11 -0.55 -5.32
CA SER A 168 6.37 0.54 -4.38
C SER A 168 5.50 1.77 -4.67
N SER A 169 5.54 2.32 -5.89
CA SER A 169 4.81 3.57 -6.20
C SER A 169 3.29 3.44 -6.15
N ILE A 170 2.74 2.21 -6.15
CA ILE A 170 1.29 1.99 -6.03
C ILE A 170 0.70 2.64 -4.76
N HIS A 171 1.48 2.71 -3.68
CA HIS A 171 1.09 3.41 -2.46
C HIS A 171 1.00 4.93 -2.66
N ASP A 172 1.87 5.50 -3.48
CA ASP A 172 1.89 6.93 -3.78
C ASP A 172 0.74 7.31 -4.70
N PHE A 173 0.44 6.45 -5.68
CA PHE A 173 -0.70 6.63 -6.58
C PHE A 173 -2.03 6.55 -5.82
N ASP A 174 -2.18 5.61 -4.90
CA ASP A 174 -3.35 5.54 -4.04
C ASP A 174 -3.45 6.76 -3.10
N ALA A 175 -2.34 7.15 -2.45
CA ALA A 175 -2.31 8.30 -1.55
C ALA A 175 -2.65 9.61 -2.27
N LEU A 176 -2.14 9.81 -3.49
CA LEU A 176 -2.44 10.97 -4.32
C LEU A 176 -3.96 11.06 -4.60
N ARG A 177 -4.56 9.96 -5.11
CA ARG A 177 -6.01 9.89 -5.36
C ARG A 177 -6.82 10.13 -4.08
N ARG A 178 -6.40 9.48 -2.98
CA ARG A 178 -7.09 9.57 -1.69
C ARG A 178 -7.10 10.98 -1.13
N VAL A 179 -5.97 11.68 -1.19
CA VAL A 179 -5.82 13.03 -0.62
C VAL A 179 -6.52 14.07 -1.47
N THR A 180 -6.41 13.98 -2.80
CA THR A 180 -7.00 14.96 -3.71
C THR A 180 -8.47 14.72 -4.03
N GLY A 181 -8.94 13.47 -3.91
CA GLY A 181 -10.25 13.08 -4.44
C GLY A 181 -10.33 13.09 -5.96
N GLN A 182 -9.19 13.17 -6.66
CA GLN A 182 -9.08 13.27 -8.11
C GLN A 182 -8.49 12.00 -8.72
N GLU A 183 -8.91 11.67 -9.94
CA GLU A 183 -8.26 10.61 -10.73
C GLU A 183 -7.06 11.15 -11.51
N VAL A 184 -6.12 10.26 -11.83
CA VAL A 184 -4.97 10.57 -12.69
C VAL A 184 -5.39 10.37 -14.14
N ASP A 185 -5.32 11.44 -14.93
CA ASP A 185 -5.66 11.44 -16.35
C ASP A 185 -4.51 10.93 -17.22
N GLU A 186 -3.28 11.37 -16.89
CA GLU A 186 -2.10 11.04 -17.67
C GLU A 186 -0.87 10.88 -16.77
N VAL A 187 0.01 9.97 -17.11
CA VAL A 187 1.31 9.77 -16.46
C VAL A 187 2.43 9.71 -17.49
N TYR A 188 3.51 10.47 -17.24
CA TYR A 188 4.80 10.30 -17.90
C TYR A 188 5.83 9.83 -16.87
N ALA A 189 6.44 8.67 -17.10
CA ALA A 189 7.41 8.09 -16.18
C ALA A 189 8.72 7.79 -16.87
N ALA A 190 9.81 7.96 -16.11
CA ALA A 190 11.17 7.59 -16.49
C ALA A 190 11.82 6.79 -15.36
N GLY A 191 12.84 6.00 -15.70
CA GLY A 191 13.58 5.25 -14.69
C GLY A 191 14.91 4.77 -15.23
N SER A 192 15.81 4.47 -14.31
CA SER A 192 17.15 3.99 -14.62
C SER A 192 17.66 3.06 -13.51
N VAL A 193 18.66 2.27 -13.84
CA VAL A 193 19.45 1.48 -12.87
C VAL A 193 20.68 2.31 -12.50
N ARG A 194 20.75 2.76 -11.24
CA ARG A 194 21.84 3.64 -10.75
C ARG A 194 22.73 2.97 -9.71
N GLY A 195 22.15 2.18 -8.82
CA GLY A 195 22.89 1.60 -7.70
C GLY A 195 23.03 0.07 -7.77
N PHE A 196 22.03 -0.61 -8.33
CA PHE A 196 21.89 -2.07 -8.20
C PHE A 196 21.68 -2.74 -9.56
N PRO A 197 22.75 -3.21 -10.25
CA PRO A 197 22.68 -3.81 -11.60
C PRO A 197 21.72 -5.00 -11.74
N VAL A 198 21.35 -5.64 -10.62
CA VAL A 198 20.42 -6.77 -10.62
C VAL A 198 19.05 -6.40 -11.20
N PHE A 199 18.56 -5.18 -11.01
CA PHE A 199 17.27 -4.72 -11.55
C PHE A 199 17.24 -4.79 -13.08
N ALA A 200 18.34 -4.47 -13.76
CA ALA A 200 18.43 -4.54 -15.23
C ALA A 200 18.18 -5.95 -15.79
N ARG A 201 18.46 -7.00 -15.00
CA ARG A 201 18.24 -8.40 -15.44
C ARG A 201 16.76 -8.73 -15.62
N TYR A 202 15.88 -7.95 -14.98
CA TYR A 202 14.44 -8.15 -14.97
C TYR A 202 13.66 -7.02 -15.65
N ASP A 203 14.34 -6.23 -16.50
CA ASP A 203 13.79 -5.00 -17.12
C ASP A 203 13.14 -4.05 -16.10
N ASP A 204 13.64 -4.05 -14.88
CA ASP A 204 13.21 -3.15 -13.81
C ASP A 204 14.26 -2.07 -13.54
N VAL A 205 13.93 -1.10 -12.68
CA VAL A 205 14.77 0.02 -12.32
C VAL A 205 14.84 0.18 -10.81
N ASP A 206 15.97 0.67 -10.31
CA ASP A 206 16.13 1.01 -8.89
C ASP A 206 15.80 2.48 -8.59
N THR A 207 15.69 3.30 -9.62
CA THR A 207 15.42 4.74 -9.52
C THR A 207 14.39 5.13 -10.57
N GLY A 208 13.35 5.84 -10.16
CA GLY A 208 12.27 6.28 -11.03
C GLY A 208 11.75 7.67 -10.67
N ALA A 209 11.14 8.31 -11.65
CA ALA A 209 10.40 9.54 -11.48
C ALA A 209 9.16 9.54 -12.39
N ALA A 210 8.10 10.22 -11.96
CA ALA A 210 6.92 10.41 -12.80
C ALA A 210 6.32 11.79 -12.63
N ILE A 211 5.72 12.29 -13.72
CA ILE A 211 4.81 13.43 -13.73
C ILE A 211 3.40 12.86 -13.93
N LEU A 212 2.48 13.28 -13.10
CA LEU A 212 1.07 12.87 -13.12
C LEU A 212 0.21 14.12 -13.33
N GLN A 213 -0.72 14.07 -14.28
CA GLN A 213 -1.72 15.09 -14.45
C GLN A 213 -3.06 14.56 -13.94
N LEU A 214 -3.68 15.28 -13.01
CA LEU A 214 -4.96 14.93 -12.44
C LEU A 214 -6.09 15.53 -13.27
N ALA A 215 -7.29 14.99 -13.11
CA ALA A 215 -8.46 15.38 -13.90
C ALA A 215 -8.85 16.87 -13.78
N ASP A 216 -8.54 17.52 -12.66
CA ASP A 216 -8.75 18.95 -12.43
C ASP A 216 -7.59 19.85 -12.90
N GLY A 217 -6.53 19.25 -13.47
CA GLY A 217 -5.31 19.94 -13.92
C GLY A 217 -4.21 20.06 -12.85
N THR A 218 -4.44 19.62 -11.62
CA THR A 218 -3.39 19.53 -10.59
C THR A 218 -2.25 18.65 -11.08
N LEU A 219 -1.01 19.05 -10.82
CA LEU A 219 0.16 18.26 -11.17
C LEU A 219 0.70 17.47 -9.97
N GLY A 220 1.06 16.20 -10.23
CA GLY A 220 1.81 15.36 -9.30
C GLY A 220 3.23 15.11 -9.82
N VAL A 221 4.21 15.09 -8.92
CA VAL A 221 5.58 14.69 -9.23
C VAL A 221 6.01 13.62 -8.26
N LEU A 222 6.40 12.45 -8.75
CA LEU A 222 6.91 11.35 -7.95
C LEU A 222 8.42 11.22 -8.13
N SER A 223 9.12 11.09 -7.00
CA SER A 223 10.53 10.66 -6.90
C SER A 223 10.58 9.34 -6.15
N GLN A 224 11.19 8.34 -6.76
CA GLN A 224 11.26 6.99 -6.19
C GLN A 224 12.67 6.40 -6.30
N THR A 225 13.15 5.78 -5.22
CA THR A 225 14.38 4.97 -5.25
C THR A 225 14.22 3.71 -4.40
N ARG A 226 14.99 2.67 -4.75
CA ARG A 226 15.10 1.43 -3.96
C ARG A 226 16.19 1.51 -2.89
N HIS A 227 16.85 2.67 -2.76
CA HIS A 227 17.88 2.85 -1.74
C HIS A 227 18.04 4.33 -1.38
N ASP A 228 18.00 4.61 -0.08
CA ASP A 228 18.42 5.86 0.53
C ASP A 228 19.31 5.55 1.73
N PRO A 229 20.60 5.94 1.72
CA PRO A 229 21.54 5.58 2.78
C PRO A 229 21.20 6.21 4.15
N LEU A 230 20.35 7.22 4.19
CA LEU A 230 19.93 7.86 5.44
C LEU A 230 18.73 7.18 6.08
N GLY A 231 17.88 6.46 5.30
CA GLY A 231 16.73 5.76 5.83
C GLY A 231 15.54 5.71 4.90
N TYR A 232 14.39 5.30 5.45
CA TYR A 232 13.12 5.16 4.73
C TYR A 232 12.40 6.50 4.66
N ASP A 233 12.41 7.16 3.48
CA ASP A 233 11.84 8.49 3.25
C ASP A 233 10.52 8.44 2.49
N ILE A 234 9.42 8.63 3.19
CA ILE A 234 8.08 8.72 2.59
C ILE A 234 7.45 10.05 2.95
N ARG A 235 7.29 10.91 1.94
CA ARG A 235 6.70 12.24 2.11
C ARG A 235 5.71 12.58 1.02
N MET A 236 4.78 13.48 1.35
CA MET A 236 3.90 14.15 0.40
C MET A 236 3.90 15.64 0.72
N GLU A 237 4.24 16.47 -0.25
CA GLU A 237 4.18 17.93 -0.14
C GLU A 237 3.05 18.45 -1.03
N ILE A 238 2.19 19.29 -0.48
CA ILE A 238 1.03 19.85 -1.17
C ILE A 238 1.17 21.36 -1.20
N VAL A 239 1.19 21.93 -2.40
CA VAL A 239 1.27 23.38 -2.62
C VAL A 239 -0.09 23.89 -3.09
N GLY A 240 -0.73 24.68 -2.26
CA GLY A 240 -2.02 25.31 -2.55
C GLY A 240 -1.93 26.82 -2.66
N SER A 241 -3.02 27.46 -3.08
CA SER A 241 -3.09 28.90 -3.27
C SER A 241 -3.16 29.71 -1.97
N ARG A 242 -3.44 29.04 -0.84
CA ARG A 242 -3.57 29.68 0.47
C ARG A 242 -2.54 29.21 1.46
N ASP A 243 -2.11 27.94 1.35
CA ASP A 243 -1.14 27.35 2.26
C ASP A 243 -0.43 26.18 1.59
N SER A 244 0.69 25.75 2.18
CA SER A 244 1.46 24.58 1.76
C SER A 244 1.77 23.69 2.95
N VAL A 245 1.54 22.38 2.80
CA VAL A 245 1.73 21.42 3.89
C VAL A 245 2.57 20.23 3.46
N THR A 246 3.15 19.55 4.43
CA THR A 246 3.95 18.35 4.18
C THR A 246 3.56 17.22 5.14
N VAL A 247 3.33 16.04 4.60
CA VAL A 247 3.28 14.78 5.32
C VAL A 247 4.68 14.16 5.34
N GLY A 248 5.08 13.60 6.48
CA GLY A 248 6.34 12.84 6.62
C GLY A 248 7.56 13.67 6.91
N LEU A 249 7.46 15.01 6.99
CA LEU A 249 8.54 15.89 7.42
C LEU A 249 8.54 15.99 8.95
N GLY A 250 9.63 15.58 9.57
CA GLY A 250 9.77 15.61 11.03
C GLY A 250 11.16 15.24 11.47
N GLN A 251 11.34 15.06 12.78
CA GLN A 251 12.65 14.81 13.41
C GLN A 251 13.34 13.52 12.96
N ARG A 252 12.59 12.59 12.36
CA ARG A 252 13.07 11.29 11.87
C ARG A 252 13.09 11.19 10.35
N THR A 253 12.88 12.31 9.64
CA THR A 253 12.98 12.36 8.18
C THR A 253 14.44 12.11 7.76
N PRO A 254 14.73 11.12 6.90
CA PRO A 254 16.10 10.81 6.50
C PRO A 254 16.64 11.82 5.47
N LEU A 255 16.73 13.06 5.87
CA LEU A 255 17.18 14.15 5.01
C LEU A 255 18.09 15.11 5.81
N ARG A 256 19.31 15.31 5.32
CA ARG A 256 20.25 16.25 5.91
C ARG A 256 20.20 17.60 5.18
N SER A 257 19.91 18.68 5.90
CA SER A 257 20.08 20.03 5.36
C SER A 257 21.56 20.40 5.30
N LEU A 258 21.91 21.18 4.29
CA LEU A 258 23.22 21.83 4.17
C LEU A 258 23.18 23.29 4.62
N GLU A 259 22.01 23.80 5.01
CA GLU A 259 21.89 25.17 5.53
C GLU A 259 22.55 25.27 6.90
N PRO A 260 23.36 26.34 7.15
CA PRO A 260 24.11 26.48 8.39
C PRO A 260 23.28 26.48 9.67
N ASP A 261 22.06 27.03 9.60
CA ASP A 261 21.14 27.18 10.73
C ASP A 261 20.02 26.14 10.77
N ALA A 262 20.11 25.11 9.93
CA ALA A 262 19.09 24.07 9.91
C ALA A 262 19.12 23.25 11.20
N PRO A 263 17.94 22.92 11.79
CA PRO A 263 17.87 22.04 12.93
C PRO A 263 18.43 20.67 12.57
N ALA A 264 19.29 20.14 13.42
CA ALA A 264 19.77 18.76 13.28
C ALA A 264 18.60 17.79 13.46
N MET A 265 18.66 16.66 12.75
CA MET A 265 17.77 15.52 13.04
C MET A 265 18.00 15.10 14.51
N SER A 266 16.93 15.03 15.30
CA SER A 266 17.02 14.78 16.74
C SER A 266 16.78 13.32 17.15
N GLY A 267 16.60 12.44 16.18
CA GLY A 267 16.41 11.01 16.41
C GLY A 267 16.88 10.15 15.24
N PRO A 268 16.95 8.83 15.42
CA PRO A 268 17.29 7.92 14.32
C PRO A 268 16.21 8.00 13.23
N ALA A 269 16.65 8.11 11.99
CA ALA A 269 15.78 8.08 10.83
C ALA A 269 14.90 6.82 10.79
N TRP A 270 13.76 6.89 10.15
CA TRP A 270 12.96 5.70 9.87
C TRP A 270 13.77 4.73 9.01
N GLN A 271 13.71 3.43 9.35
CA GLN A 271 14.46 2.42 8.61
C GLN A 271 13.54 1.53 7.77
N THR A 272 12.28 1.37 8.18
CA THR A 272 11.35 0.47 7.52
C THR A 272 9.93 1.05 7.51
N PHE A 273 9.10 0.59 6.58
CA PHE A 273 7.68 0.91 6.53
C PHE A 273 6.94 0.43 7.79
N LEU A 274 7.35 -0.70 8.39
CA LEU A 274 6.74 -1.25 9.59
C LEU A 274 6.80 -0.28 10.77
N THR A 275 7.96 0.36 10.97
CA THR A 275 8.14 1.32 12.06
C THR A 275 7.60 2.71 11.72
N ARG A 276 7.67 3.13 10.44
CA ARG A 276 7.12 4.42 9.99
C ARG A 276 5.60 4.45 10.06
N PHE A 277 4.95 3.33 9.72
CA PHE A 277 3.49 3.25 9.59
C PHE A 277 2.83 2.35 10.63
N GLU A 278 3.49 2.06 11.76
CA GLU A 278 2.94 1.18 12.81
C GLU A 278 1.52 1.58 13.24
N THR A 279 1.33 2.87 13.53
CA THR A 279 0.00 3.41 13.91
C THR A 279 -1.01 3.25 12.78
N ALA A 280 -0.61 3.47 11.54
CA ALA A 280 -1.47 3.35 10.38
C ALA A 280 -1.93 1.90 10.16
N TYR A 281 -1.03 0.92 10.27
CA TYR A 281 -1.38 -0.50 10.19
C TYR A 281 -2.36 -0.92 11.30
N ARG A 282 -2.16 -0.44 12.52
CA ARG A 282 -3.09 -0.70 13.61
C ARG A 282 -4.48 -0.13 13.33
N GLU A 283 -4.56 1.13 12.93
CA GLU A 283 -5.80 1.81 12.61
C GLU A 283 -6.52 1.18 11.40
N GLU A 284 -5.78 0.76 10.39
CA GLU A 284 -6.28 0.08 9.20
C GLU A 284 -7.03 -1.21 9.54
N LEU A 285 -6.42 -2.03 10.40
CA LEU A 285 -6.99 -3.31 10.81
C LEU A 285 -8.13 -3.14 11.84
N THR A 286 -8.01 -2.17 12.74
CA THR A 286 -9.12 -1.80 13.63
C THR A 286 -10.33 -1.32 12.82
N THR A 287 -10.09 -0.53 11.79
CA THR A 287 -11.13 -0.09 10.85
C THR A 287 -11.73 -1.27 10.09
N PHE A 288 -10.89 -2.22 9.64
CA PHE A 288 -11.38 -3.43 8.96
C PHE A 288 -12.34 -4.25 9.84
N LEU A 289 -12.09 -4.39 11.13
CA LEU A 289 -13.03 -5.08 12.02
C LEU A 289 -14.40 -4.39 12.07
N ARG A 290 -14.44 -3.06 12.05
CA ARG A 290 -15.69 -2.31 11.96
C ARG A 290 -16.40 -2.51 10.63
N VAL A 291 -15.62 -2.56 9.53
CA VAL A 291 -16.13 -2.90 8.20
C VAL A 291 -16.69 -4.31 8.18
N ALA A 292 -15.98 -5.29 8.75
CA ALA A 292 -16.42 -6.69 8.82
C ALA A 292 -17.71 -6.88 9.60
N ARG A 293 -17.95 -6.06 10.63
CA ARG A 293 -19.21 -6.05 11.41
C ARG A 293 -20.34 -5.27 10.73
N GLY A 294 -20.08 -4.66 9.56
CA GLY A 294 -21.06 -3.84 8.86
C GLY A 294 -21.35 -2.46 9.52
N GLU A 295 -20.51 -2.01 10.45
CA GLU A 295 -20.69 -0.72 11.14
C GLU A 295 -20.38 0.47 10.22
N ILE A 296 -19.45 0.28 9.29
CA ILE A 296 -19.02 1.31 8.33
C ILE A 296 -18.74 0.67 6.98
N ALA A 297 -18.85 1.46 5.91
CA ALA A 297 -18.36 1.05 4.59
C ALA A 297 -16.82 1.02 4.57
N SER A 298 -16.25 0.17 3.70
CA SER A 298 -14.79 0.11 3.52
C SER A 298 -14.24 1.45 3.02
N PRO A 299 -13.27 2.06 3.72
CA PRO A 299 -12.63 3.31 3.28
C PRO A 299 -11.58 3.09 2.18
N CYS A 300 -11.29 1.83 1.84
CA CYS A 300 -10.37 1.43 0.79
C CYS A 300 -10.93 0.21 0.06
N THR A 301 -11.68 0.42 -1.01
CA THR A 301 -12.39 -0.60 -1.75
C THR A 301 -11.49 -1.36 -2.73
N ALA A 302 -11.97 -2.49 -3.24
CA ALA A 302 -11.31 -3.20 -4.33
C ALA A 302 -11.14 -2.33 -5.59
N ARG A 303 -12.12 -1.44 -5.87
CA ARG A 303 -12.03 -0.47 -6.97
C ARG A 303 -10.90 0.54 -6.76
N ASP A 304 -10.63 0.97 -5.54
CA ASP A 304 -9.47 1.82 -5.24
C ASP A 304 -8.16 1.11 -5.58
N GLY A 305 -8.07 -0.18 -5.23
CA GLY A 305 -6.93 -1.04 -5.59
C GLY A 305 -6.73 -1.14 -7.10
N LEU A 306 -7.82 -1.31 -7.85
CA LEU A 306 -7.80 -1.34 -9.32
C LEU A 306 -7.30 -0.01 -9.92
N GLN A 307 -7.78 1.12 -9.42
CA GLN A 307 -7.34 2.41 -9.96
C GLN A 307 -5.85 2.68 -9.67
N ALA A 308 -5.36 2.36 -8.48
CA ALA A 308 -3.94 2.46 -8.17
C ALA A 308 -3.09 1.53 -9.08
N MET A 309 -3.58 0.31 -9.35
CA MET A 309 -2.93 -0.64 -10.28
C MET A 309 -2.89 -0.09 -11.72
N ARG A 310 -3.98 0.52 -12.21
CA ARG A 310 -4.00 1.13 -13.55
C ARG A 310 -2.94 2.21 -13.70
N ILE A 311 -2.79 3.09 -12.71
CA ILE A 311 -1.76 4.14 -12.72
C ILE A 311 -0.36 3.49 -12.72
N ALA A 312 -0.15 2.47 -11.90
CA ALA A 312 1.13 1.78 -11.81
C ALA A 312 1.52 1.10 -13.13
N VAL A 313 0.56 0.44 -13.81
CA VAL A 313 0.76 -0.18 -15.13
C VAL A 313 1.03 0.89 -16.18
N ALA A 314 0.27 1.99 -16.17
CA ALA A 314 0.47 3.12 -17.10
C ALA A 314 1.86 3.76 -16.91
N ALA A 315 2.34 3.91 -15.67
CA ALA A 315 3.69 4.41 -15.38
C ALA A 315 4.77 3.46 -15.92
N GLY A 316 4.62 2.16 -15.71
CA GLY A 316 5.52 1.15 -16.29
C GLY A 316 5.56 1.19 -17.82
N ARG A 317 4.39 1.29 -18.45
CA ARG A 317 4.25 1.43 -19.91
C ARG A 317 4.83 2.74 -20.43
N SER A 318 4.58 3.86 -19.72
CA SER A 318 5.15 5.16 -20.06
C SER A 318 6.67 5.14 -20.04
N ARG A 319 7.29 4.49 -19.05
CA ARG A 319 8.75 4.29 -18.96
C ARG A 319 9.28 3.54 -20.20
N SER A 320 8.64 2.44 -20.57
CA SER A 320 9.11 1.60 -21.67
C SER A 320 8.89 2.26 -23.03
N GLU A 321 7.75 2.92 -23.25
CA GLU A 321 7.40 3.57 -24.52
C GLU A 321 7.94 5.01 -24.63
N ARG A 322 8.45 5.60 -23.54
CA ARG A 322 8.95 6.99 -23.46
C ARG A 322 7.96 8.04 -23.96
N ARG A 323 6.69 7.85 -23.61
CA ARG A 323 5.59 8.77 -23.89
C ARG A 323 4.60 8.81 -22.75
N PRO A 324 3.77 9.85 -22.67
CA PRO A 324 2.64 9.89 -21.76
C PRO A 324 1.65 8.74 -22.03
N VAL A 325 1.04 8.22 -20.95
CA VAL A 325 0.04 7.13 -21.01
C VAL A 325 -1.12 7.47 -20.08
N ARG A 326 -2.34 7.21 -20.54
CA ARG A 326 -3.55 7.41 -19.73
C ARG A 326 -3.90 6.12 -18.99
N PRO A 327 -4.07 6.16 -17.65
CA PRO A 327 -4.44 4.97 -16.87
C PRO A 327 -5.76 4.32 -17.31
N MET A 328 -6.69 5.11 -17.84
CA MET A 328 -7.98 4.59 -18.32
C MET A 328 -7.86 3.75 -19.59
N ASP A 329 -6.77 3.85 -20.32
CA ASP A 329 -6.50 3.05 -21.53
C ASP A 329 -5.84 1.69 -21.20
N MET A 330 -5.69 1.38 -19.91
CA MET A 330 -5.08 0.14 -19.40
C MET A 330 -6.14 -0.92 -19.11
#